data_fb8590d6be11e1e66ce7fc62d1e54725
#
_entry.id   fb8590d6be11e1e66ce7fc62d1e54725
#
_cell.length_a   1.000
_cell.length_b   1.000
_cell.length_c   1.000
_cell.angle_alpha   90.00
_cell.angle_beta   90.00
_cell.angle_gamma   90.00
#
_symmetry.space_group_name_H-M   'P 1'
#
loop_
_entity.id
_entity.type
_entity.pdbx_description
1 polymer ?
#
loop_
_entity_poly.entity_id
_entity_poly.type
_entity_poly.pdbx_seq_one_letter_code
_entity_poly.pdbx_strand_id
1 'polypeptide(L)'
;GSEMCIRDSKYRDVRLFCVCKKAFLMSTRQSPDLSGILPAASGDSVRQIDCKTEEEFIMSMIRVENITFSYPSSFDPVFENVSFQIDTEWKLGLVGRNGRGKTTLLKLLLGEYEYRGKITGAVTFDYFPFPVSDKTQMTEGILRQVCQNARQWELIRELSYLGIESEVLWRPFETMSNGEQTKALLAALFLKEEHFLLIDEPTNHLDVEGRRQMADYLKRKRGFILVSHDRYLLDE
;
A
#
# COMPACT_ATOMS: atom_id res chain seq x y z
N GLY A 1 10.84 13.46 -5.84
CA GLY A 1 9.92 12.77 -4.97
C GLY A 1 9.65 13.61 -3.74
N SER A 2 8.37 13.86 -3.42
CA SER A 2 8.00 14.55 -2.17
C SER A 2 8.13 13.56 -1.01
N GLU A 3 9.07 13.82 -0.12
CA GLU A 3 9.24 13.07 1.13
C GLU A 3 8.16 13.54 2.12
N MET A 4 7.27 12.64 2.54
CA MET A 4 6.44 12.87 3.72
C MET A 4 7.25 12.37 4.93
N CYS A 5 7.96 13.28 5.59
CA CYS A 5 8.62 12.96 6.85
C CYS A 5 7.55 12.78 7.93
N ILE A 6 7.57 11.65 8.62
CA ILE A 6 6.94 11.55 9.94
C ILE A 6 7.68 12.56 10.80
N ARG A 7 7.04 13.73 11.06
CA ARG A 7 7.64 14.80 11.87
C ARG A 7 7.64 14.39 13.33
N ASP A 8 8.67 13.68 13.72
CA ASP A 8 9.06 13.62 15.11
C ASP A 8 10.58 13.66 15.22
N SER A 9 11.11 14.51 16.09
CA SER A 9 12.55 14.76 16.22
C SER A 9 13.36 13.54 16.70
N LYS A 10 12.70 12.52 17.24
CA LYS A 10 13.30 11.28 17.74
C LYS A 10 13.42 10.16 16.65
N TYR A 11 12.62 10.21 15.58
CA TYR A 11 12.48 9.11 14.61
C TYR A 11 12.91 9.49 13.19
N ARG A 12 14.10 10.08 13.04
CA ARG A 12 14.68 10.49 11.75
C ARG A 12 14.95 9.34 10.77
N ASP A 13 14.74 8.09 11.17
CA ASP A 13 15.20 6.91 10.43
C ASP A 13 14.08 6.12 9.71
N VAL A 14 12.81 6.53 9.84
CA VAL A 14 11.69 5.92 9.08
C VAL A 14 11.10 6.97 8.16
N ARG A 15 11.13 6.73 6.87
CA ARG A 15 10.62 7.65 5.85
C ARG A 15 9.57 6.96 5.00
N LEU A 16 8.43 7.63 4.81
CA LEU A 16 7.44 7.28 3.82
C LEU A 16 7.72 8.07 2.56
N PHE A 17 7.93 7.39 1.45
CA PHE A 17 8.13 8.00 0.14
C PHE A 17 6.93 7.68 -0.76
N CYS A 18 6.47 8.66 -1.51
CA CYS A 18 5.58 8.40 -2.62
C CYS A 18 6.40 7.88 -3.81
N VAL A 19 6.16 6.66 -4.23
CA VAL A 19 6.82 6.01 -5.37
C VAL A 19 6.30 6.56 -6.72
N CYS A 20 5.30 7.44 -6.70
CA CYS A 20 4.78 8.10 -7.90
C CYS A 20 5.41 9.47 -8.12
N LYS A 21 6.03 9.69 -9.29
CA LYS A 21 6.57 10.99 -9.76
C LYS A 21 5.51 12.11 -9.94
N LYS A 22 4.27 11.93 -9.52
CA LYS A 22 3.17 12.92 -9.59
C LYS A 22 2.44 13.04 -8.25
N ALA A 23 3.15 13.40 -7.19
CA ALA A 23 2.50 13.91 -5.99
C ALA A 23 2.45 15.44 -6.10
N PHE A 24 1.26 15.96 -6.30
CA PHE A 24 0.97 17.39 -6.24
C PHE A 24 1.12 17.82 -4.77
N LEU A 25 2.07 18.71 -4.51
CA LEU A 25 2.29 19.34 -3.21
C LEU A 25 1.03 20.13 -2.81
N MET A 26 0.22 19.62 -1.90
CA MET A 26 -0.65 20.48 -1.10
C MET A 26 0.13 20.93 0.12
N SER A 27 0.80 22.06 -0.06
CA SER A 27 1.31 22.91 1.01
C SER A 27 0.14 23.35 1.89
N THR A 28 0.23 23.14 3.19
CA THR A 28 -0.59 23.83 4.17
C THR A 28 -0.40 25.34 4.04
N ARG A 29 -1.27 25.98 3.28
CA ARG A 29 -1.45 27.44 3.34
C ARG A 29 -2.76 27.73 4.03
N GLN A 30 -2.64 28.50 5.10
CA GLN A 30 -3.71 29.28 5.72
C GLN A 30 -4.58 29.94 4.66
N SER A 31 -5.89 29.87 4.85
CA SER A 31 -6.90 30.57 4.07
C SER A 31 -6.57 32.05 3.95
N PRO A 32 -6.47 32.62 2.76
CA PRO A 32 -6.63 34.05 2.60
C PRO A 32 -8.11 34.37 2.44
N ASP A 33 -8.53 35.34 3.22
CA ASP A 33 -9.79 36.07 3.15
C ASP A 33 -10.06 36.56 1.72
N LEU A 34 -11.11 36.07 1.06
CA LEU A 34 -11.55 36.53 -0.25
C LEU A 34 -12.89 37.27 -0.11
N SER A 35 -12.85 38.44 0.50
CA SER A 35 -13.86 39.47 0.26
C SER A 35 -13.31 40.45 -0.80
N GLY A 36 -13.82 40.39 -1.99
CA GLY A 36 -13.68 41.44 -2.99
C GLY A 36 -12.98 41.05 -4.30
N ILE A 37 -13.77 41.05 -5.32
CA ILE A 37 -13.55 41.36 -6.73
C ILE A 37 -14.17 40.31 -7.66
N LEU A 38 -15.37 40.61 -8.12
CA LEU A 38 -15.90 40.13 -9.41
C LEU A 38 -15.43 41.07 -10.51
N PRO A 39 -15.06 40.57 -11.67
CA PRO A 39 -15.64 41.07 -12.90
C PRO A 39 -16.29 40.00 -13.75
N ALA A 40 -17.43 40.36 -14.32
CA ALA A 40 -18.11 39.62 -15.38
C ALA A 40 -17.31 39.67 -16.68
N ALA A 41 -17.26 38.55 -17.41
CA ALA A 41 -17.54 38.54 -18.86
C ALA A 41 -17.16 37.19 -19.54
N SER A 42 -18.10 36.74 -20.37
CA SER A 42 -18.01 36.04 -21.64
C SER A 42 -17.50 34.60 -21.68
N GLY A 43 -18.42 33.79 -22.19
CA GLY A 43 -18.37 32.39 -22.49
C GLY A 43 -17.14 31.93 -23.26
N ASP A 44 -16.65 30.81 -22.76
CA ASP A 44 -16.06 29.77 -23.60
C ASP A 44 -16.09 28.46 -22.77
N SER A 45 -16.36 27.38 -23.47
CA SER A 45 -16.58 26.03 -22.98
C SER A 45 -15.63 25.61 -21.84
N VAL A 46 -16.13 25.66 -20.62
CA VAL A 46 -15.46 25.09 -19.45
C VAL A 46 -15.53 23.57 -19.60
N ARG A 47 -14.39 22.94 -19.89
CA ARG A 47 -14.23 21.50 -19.67
C ARG A 47 -14.56 21.25 -18.21
N GLN A 48 -15.60 20.46 -17.97
CA GLN A 48 -15.94 19.95 -16.65
C GLN A 48 -14.71 19.25 -16.06
N ILE A 49 -14.04 19.91 -15.15
CA ILE A 49 -13.10 19.26 -14.24
C ILE A 49 -13.99 18.54 -13.24
N ASP A 50 -14.00 17.21 -13.28
CA ASP A 50 -14.68 16.40 -12.29
C ASP A 50 -14.12 16.78 -10.91
N CYS A 51 -14.85 17.66 -10.24
CA CYS A 51 -14.58 18.03 -8.85
C CYS A 51 -15.12 16.88 -7.99
N LYS A 52 -14.26 15.95 -7.56
CA LYS A 52 -14.62 15.00 -6.53
C LYS A 52 -15.19 15.79 -5.35
N THR A 53 -16.35 15.38 -4.87
CA THR A 53 -16.97 16.04 -3.70
C THR A 53 -16.08 15.89 -2.47
N GLU A 54 -16.18 16.81 -1.50
CA GLU A 54 -15.39 16.71 -0.25
C GLU A 54 -15.63 15.38 0.47
N GLU A 55 -16.82 14.79 0.35
CA GLU A 55 -17.15 13.49 0.90
C GLU A 55 -16.40 12.34 0.20
N GLU A 56 -16.27 12.35 -1.12
CA GLU A 56 -15.43 11.37 -1.86
C GLU A 56 -13.95 11.53 -1.50
N PHE A 57 -13.49 12.76 -1.29
CA PHE A 57 -12.11 13.02 -0.87
C PHE A 57 -11.84 12.51 0.56
N ILE A 58 -12.80 12.66 1.47
CA ILE A 58 -12.71 12.15 2.85
C ILE A 58 -12.75 10.61 2.87
N MET A 59 -13.54 9.98 2.02
CA MET A 59 -13.65 8.52 1.91
C MET A 59 -12.40 7.84 1.34
N SER A 60 -11.57 8.58 0.60
CA SER A 60 -10.33 8.05 0.02
C SER A 60 -9.10 8.22 0.92
N MET A 61 -9.25 8.69 2.15
CA MET A 61 -8.11 8.97 3.03
C MET A 61 -8.06 8.07 4.25
N ILE A 62 -6.87 7.52 4.49
CA ILE A 62 -6.50 6.87 5.75
C ILE A 62 -5.84 7.94 6.64
N ARG A 63 -6.39 8.18 7.82
CA ARG A 63 -5.85 9.14 8.80
C ARG A 63 -5.33 8.39 10.01
N VAL A 64 -4.10 8.70 10.37
CA VAL A 64 -3.42 8.22 11.56
C VAL A 64 -3.21 9.43 12.47
N GLU A 65 -3.75 9.39 13.68
CA GLU A 65 -3.76 10.53 14.61
C GLU A 65 -3.20 10.14 15.96
N ASN A 66 -2.12 10.81 16.37
CA ASN A 66 -1.49 10.73 17.69
C ASN A 66 -1.16 9.29 18.13
N ILE A 67 -0.70 8.44 17.20
CA ILE A 67 -0.35 7.06 17.52
C ILE A 67 0.87 7.02 18.42
N THR A 68 0.69 6.38 19.58
CA THR A 68 1.76 6.05 20.51
C THR A 68 1.73 4.57 20.81
N PHE A 69 2.85 3.89 20.62
CA PHE A 69 2.99 2.45 20.82
C PHE A 69 4.32 2.07 21.44
N SER A 70 4.28 1.17 22.43
CA SER A 70 5.43 0.50 23.02
C SER A 70 5.15 -0.99 23.14
N TYR A 71 6.16 -1.83 22.92
CA TYR A 71 6.01 -3.25 23.22
C TYR A 71 5.90 -3.47 24.73
N PRO A 72 5.12 -4.46 25.21
CA PRO A 72 4.96 -4.72 26.64
C PRO A 72 6.29 -4.98 27.37
N SER A 73 7.30 -5.46 26.66
CA SER A 73 8.63 -5.76 27.18
C SER A 73 9.63 -4.62 27.08
N SER A 74 9.23 -3.45 26.53
CA SER A 74 10.12 -2.32 26.31
C SER A 74 9.60 -1.06 27.01
N PHE A 75 10.50 -0.37 27.69
CA PHE A 75 10.18 0.96 28.26
C PHE A 75 10.24 2.06 27.21
N ASP A 76 10.96 1.84 26.12
CA ASP A 76 11.09 2.83 25.04
C ASP A 76 9.94 2.71 24.04
N PRO A 77 9.24 3.79 23.73
CA PRO A 77 8.19 3.79 22.72
C PRO A 77 8.78 3.58 21.32
N VAL A 78 8.13 2.73 20.53
CA VAL A 78 8.44 2.55 19.10
C VAL A 78 7.89 3.71 18.30
N PHE A 79 6.68 4.18 18.65
CA PHE A 79 6.05 5.38 18.10
C PHE A 79 5.57 6.27 19.25
N GLU A 80 5.75 7.57 19.12
CA GLU A 80 5.32 8.57 20.10
C GLU A 80 4.63 9.72 19.38
N ASN A 81 3.31 9.85 19.58
CA ASN A 81 2.48 10.93 19.05
C ASN A 81 2.60 11.13 17.52
N VAL A 82 2.61 10.04 16.76
CA VAL A 82 2.79 10.06 15.31
C VAL A 82 1.45 10.31 14.63
N SER A 83 1.41 11.28 13.71
CA SER A 83 0.23 11.61 12.92
C SER A 83 0.61 11.80 11.45
N PHE A 84 -0.18 11.20 10.55
CA PHE A 84 -0.03 11.35 9.10
C PHE A 84 -1.32 10.95 8.38
N GLN A 85 -1.37 11.25 7.08
CA GLN A 85 -2.50 10.91 6.23
C GLN A 85 -1.99 10.24 4.96
N ILE A 86 -2.75 9.27 4.47
CA ILE A 86 -2.45 8.50 3.26
C ILE A 86 -3.70 8.51 2.38
N ASP A 87 -3.54 8.85 1.11
CA ASP A 87 -4.59 8.63 0.12
C ASP A 87 -4.60 7.15 -0.30
N THR A 88 -5.78 6.56 -0.40
CA THR A 88 -5.95 5.15 -0.75
C THR A 88 -5.47 4.79 -2.16
N GLU A 89 -5.23 5.79 -3.02
CA GLU A 89 -4.67 5.60 -4.36
C GLU A 89 -3.13 5.67 -4.40
N TRP A 90 -2.50 6.05 -3.29
CA TRP A 90 -1.06 6.24 -3.27
C TRP A 90 -0.29 4.92 -3.25
N LYS A 91 0.90 4.96 -3.86
CA LYS A 91 1.94 3.94 -3.77
C LYS A 91 3.02 4.49 -2.84
N LEU A 92 3.16 3.88 -1.70
CA LEU A 92 4.08 4.37 -0.67
C LEU A 92 5.19 3.37 -0.42
N GLY A 93 6.43 3.83 -0.45
CA GLY A 93 7.60 3.10 0.02
C GLY A 93 7.89 3.44 1.48
N LEU A 94 7.94 2.45 2.35
CA LEU A 94 8.35 2.60 3.75
C LEU A 94 9.79 2.16 3.92
N VAL A 95 10.69 3.11 4.06
CA VAL A 95 12.14 2.88 4.12
C VAL A 95 12.68 3.22 5.51
N GLY A 96 13.65 2.44 5.95
CA GLY A 96 14.32 2.68 7.22
C GLY A 96 15.19 1.50 7.62
N ARG A 97 16.09 1.69 8.59
CA ARG A 97 16.95 0.62 9.12
C ARG A 97 16.12 -0.50 9.75
N ASN A 98 16.69 -1.72 9.80
CA ASN A 98 16.05 -2.84 10.48
C ASN A 98 15.85 -2.51 11.98
N GLY A 99 14.73 -3.02 12.56
CA GLY A 99 14.39 -2.76 13.95
C GLY A 99 13.80 -1.38 14.24
N ARG A 100 13.54 -0.53 13.22
CA ARG A 100 12.97 0.82 13.41
C ARG A 100 11.44 0.88 13.32
N GLY A 101 10.76 -0.25 13.43
CA GLY A 101 9.30 -0.27 13.53
C GLY A 101 8.53 -0.33 12.22
N LYS A 102 9.17 -0.61 11.05
CA LYS A 102 8.46 -0.71 9.77
C LYS A 102 7.32 -1.74 9.81
N THR A 103 7.64 -3.00 10.10
CA THR A 103 6.63 -4.06 10.26
C THR A 103 5.67 -3.77 11.41
N THR A 104 6.13 -3.11 12.49
CA THR A 104 5.28 -2.68 13.60
C THR A 104 4.21 -1.69 13.14
N LEU A 105 4.57 -0.72 12.28
CA LEU A 105 3.60 0.21 11.71
C LEU A 105 2.55 -0.50 10.87
N LEU A 106 2.96 -1.45 10.02
CA LEU A 106 2.01 -2.25 9.23
C LEU A 106 1.04 -3.02 10.14
N LYS A 107 1.54 -3.63 11.21
CA LYS A 107 0.73 -4.38 12.18
C LYS A 107 -0.21 -3.49 13.01
N LEU A 108 0.18 -2.24 13.29
CA LEU A 108 -0.70 -1.25 13.89
C LEU A 108 -1.86 -0.86 12.96
N LEU A 109 -1.56 -0.67 11.67
CA LEU A 109 -2.60 -0.41 10.65
C LEU A 109 -3.58 -1.59 10.51
N LEU A 110 -3.09 -2.83 10.64
CA LEU A 110 -3.92 -4.04 10.67
C LEU A 110 -4.75 -4.19 11.96
N GLY A 111 -4.44 -3.42 12.99
CA GLY A 111 -5.10 -3.56 14.30
C GLY A 111 -4.64 -4.79 15.10
N GLU A 112 -3.47 -5.39 14.79
CA GLU A 112 -2.92 -6.53 15.53
C GLU A 112 -2.37 -6.13 16.92
N TYR A 113 -2.08 -4.86 17.14
CA TYR A 113 -1.57 -4.34 18.40
C TYR A 113 -2.48 -3.27 18.97
N GLU A 114 -2.61 -3.24 20.29
CA GLU A 114 -3.26 -2.15 21.00
C GLU A 114 -2.34 -0.91 21.03
N TYR A 115 -2.89 0.25 20.73
CA TYR A 115 -2.17 1.52 20.67
C TYR A 115 -3.01 2.66 21.24
N ARG A 116 -2.35 3.77 21.60
CA ARG A 116 -3.02 5.02 21.90
C ARG A 116 -3.10 5.87 20.64
N GLY A 117 -4.21 6.58 20.44
CA GLY A 117 -4.48 7.38 19.26
C GLY A 117 -5.62 6.81 18.44
N LYS A 118 -5.70 7.18 17.16
CA LYS A 118 -6.80 6.78 16.29
C LYS A 118 -6.32 6.54 14.86
N ILE A 119 -6.82 5.46 14.25
CA ILE A 119 -6.67 5.19 12.81
C ILE A 119 -8.09 5.17 12.23
N THR A 120 -8.32 5.95 11.18
CA THR A 120 -9.60 6.03 10.48
C THR A 120 -9.39 5.97 8.98
N GLY A 121 -10.26 5.26 8.29
CA GLY A 121 -10.27 5.10 6.83
C GLY A 121 -11.43 4.22 6.41
N ALA A 122 -11.87 4.36 5.17
CA ALA A 122 -12.98 3.59 4.60
C ALA A 122 -12.49 2.30 3.88
N VAL A 123 -11.26 1.87 4.14
CA VAL A 123 -10.65 0.69 3.49
C VAL A 123 -10.34 -0.39 4.49
N THR A 124 -10.37 -1.63 4.04
CA THR A 124 -9.86 -2.78 4.78
C THR A 124 -8.37 -2.96 4.44
N PHE A 125 -7.55 -3.21 5.46
CA PHE A 125 -6.15 -3.52 5.25
C PHE A 125 -5.94 -5.02 5.04
N ASP A 126 -5.17 -5.36 4.02
CA ASP A 126 -4.63 -6.70 3.84
C ASP A 126 -3.11 -6.69 3.98
N TYR A 127 -2.57 -7.81 4.43
CA TYR A 127 -1.14 -7.95 4.67
C TYR A 127 -0.51 -9.03 3.77
N PHE A 128 0.63 -8.70 3.22
CA PHE A 128 1.52 -9.63 2.57
C PHE A 128 2.84 -9.71 3.35
N PRO A 129 3.36 -10.89 3.69
CA PRO A 129 3.04 -12.23 3.16
C PRO A 129 1.75 -12.83 3.74
N PHE A 130 0.92 -13.41 2.84
CA PHE A 130 -0.30 -14.09 3.23
C PHE A 130 0.01 -15.55 3.65
N PRO A 131 -0.39 -15.99 4.85
CA PRO A 131 -0.13 -17.35 5.33
C PRO A 131 -1.02 -18.37 4.61
N VAL A 132 -0.42 -19.38 4.02
CA VAL A 132 -1.13 -20.52 3.44
C VAL A 132 -1.01 -21.70 4.37
N SER A 133 -2.14 -22.17 4.91
CA SER A 133 -2.17 -23.24 5.91
C SER A 133 -1.89 -24.63 5.30
N ASP A 134 -2.43 -24.88 4.10
CA ASP A 134 -2.29 -26.14 3.41
C ASP A 134 -1.86 -25.91 1.95
N LYS A 135 -0.60 -26.17 1.67
CA LYS A 135 -0.01 -26.00 0.34
C LYS A 135 -0.25 -27.17 -0.61
N THR A 136 -0.82 -28.26 -0.15
CA THR A 136 -1.13 -29.42 -1.00
C THR A 136 -2.37 -29.21 -1.88
N GLN A 137 -3.16 -28.19 -1.55
CA GLN A 137 -4.34 -27.81 -2.30
C GLN A 137 -3.96 -27.27 -3.68
N MET A 138 -4.90 -27.37 -4.62
CA MET A 138 -4.76 -26.76 -5.95
C MET A 138 -4.57 -25.24 -5.83
N THR A 139 -3.67 -24.71 -6.63
CA THR A 139 -3.31 -23.28 -6.63
C THR A 139 -4.54 -22.40 -6.80
N GLU A 140 -5.44 -22.72 -7.73
CA GLU A 140 -6.70 -21.97 -7.92
C GLU A 140 -7.51 -21.91 -6.63
N GLY A 141 -7.64 -23.00 -5.89
CA GLY A 141 -8.39 -23.07 -4.65
C GLY A 141 -7.82 -22.12 -3.59
N ILE A 142 -6.49 -22.10 -3.45
CA ILE A 142 -5.79 -21.20 -2.52
C ILE A 142 -5.98 -19.74 -2.92
N LEU A 143 -5.80 -19.40 -4.21
CA LEU A 143 -5.96 -18.02 -4.68
C LEU A 143 -7.40 -17.54 -4.53
N ARG A 144 -8.40 -18.42 -4.73
CA ARG A 144 -9.82 -18.09 -4.48
C ARG A 144 -10.16 -17.90 -3.01
N GLN A 145 -9.43 -18.50 -2.08
CA GLN A 145 -9.60 -18.19 -0.65
C GLN A 145 -9.16 -16.77 -0.34
N VAL A 146 -8.17 -16.24 -1.06
CA VAL A 146 -7.68 -14.87 -0.92
C VAL A 146 -8.62 -13.88 -1.61
N CYS A 147 -9.03 -14.14 -2.85
CA CYS A 147 -9.86 -13.25 -3.68
C CYS A 147 -11.14 -13.97 -4.16
N GLN A 148 -12.12 -14.09 -3.27
CA GLN A 148 -13.34 -14.87 -3.49
C GLN A 148 -14.16 -14.41 -4.69
N ASN A 149 -14.19 -13.11 -4.98
CA ASN A 149 -14.99 -12.50 -6.04
C ASN A 149 -14.28 -12.44 -7.40
N ALA A 150 -12.97 -12.73 -7.45
CA ALA A 150 -12.20 -12.64 -8.68
C ALA A 150 -12.62 -13.71 -9.70
N ARG A 151 -12.79 -13.29 -10.95
CA ARG A 151 -13.06 -14.20 -12.06
C ARG A 151 -11.77 -14.90 -12.47
N GLN A 152 -11.90 -16.11 -13.04
CA GLN A 152 -10.72 -16.90 -13.44
C GLN A 152 -9.81 -16.17 -14.44
N TRP A 153 -10.39 -15.44 -15.41
CA TRP A 153 -9.62 -14.68 -16.38
C TRP A 153 -8.84 -13.51 -15.75
N GLU A 154 -9.32 -12.94 -14.64
CA GLU A 154 -8.61 -11.92 -13.88
C GLU A 154 -7.37 -12.49 -13.20
N LEU A 155 -7.51 -13.65 -12.57
CA LEU A 155 -6.38 -14.39 -12.01
C LEU A 155 -5.33 -14.72 -13.09
N ILE A 156 -5.75 -15.26 -14.24
CA ILE A 156 -4.85 -15.59 -15.35
C ILE A 156 -4.12 -14.33 -15.85
N ARG A 157 -4.84 -13.21 -15.99
CA ARG A 157 -4.26 -11.94 -16.40
C ARG A 157 -3.21 -11.43 -15.41
N GLU A 158 -3.53 -11.44 -14.14
CA GLU A 158 -2.60 -10.97 -13.08
C GLU A 158 -1.34 -11.87 -13.01
N LEU A 159 -1.51 -13.19 -13.11
CA LEU A 159 -0.40 -14.13 -13.14
C LEU A 159 0.49 -13.88 -14.36
N SER A 160 -0.09 -13.64 -15.53
CA SER A 160 0.66 -13.35 -16.75
C SER A 160 1.52 -12.08 -16.64
N TYR A 161 1.04 -11.05 -15.96
CA TYR A 161 1.82 -9.83 -15.69
C TYR A 161 3.06 -10.09 -14.81
N LEU A 162 3.05 -11.17 -14.04
CA LEU A 162 4.15 -11.60 -13.17
C LEU A 162 4.99 -12.72 -13.81
N GLY A 163 4.75 -13.02 -15.10
CA GLY A 163 5.48 -14.06 -15.83
C GLY A 163 5.17 -15.49 -15.35
N ILE A 164 3.96 -15.73 -14.84
CA ILE A 164 3.50 -17.05 -14.39
C ILE A 164 2.52 -17.59 -15.42
N GLU A 165 2.74 -18.82 -15.87
CA GLU A 165 1.85 -19.51 -16.80
C GLU A 165 0.54 -19.92 -16.13
N SER A 166 -0.55 -19.93 -16.89
CA SER A 166 -1.88 -20.25 -16.36
C SER A 166 -2.03 -21.68 -15.86
N GLU A 167 -1.21 -22.62 -16.38
CA GLU A 167 -1.21 -24.02 -15.96
C GLU A 167 -0.95 -24.24 -14.49
N VAL A 168 -0.31 -23.27 -13.80
CA VAL A 168 -0.07 -23.38 -12.35
C VAL A 168 -1.36 -23.44 -11.56
N LEU A 169 -2.48 -22.92 -12.07
CA LEU A 169 -3.78 -22.92 -11.38
C LEU A 169 -4.28 -24.36 -11.12
N TRP A 170 -3.94 -25.31 -12.01
CA TRP A 170 -4.38 -26.70 -11.93
C TRP A 170 -3.31 -27.66 -11.36
N ARG A 171 -2.30 -27.10 -10.71
CA ARG A 171 -1.28 -27.88 -9.98
C ARG A 171 -1.35 -27.59 -8.48
N PRO A 172 -0.90 -28.53 -7.61
CA PRO A 172 -0.76 -28.24 -6.19
C PRO A 172 0.17 -27.05 -5.96
N PHE A 173 -0.20 -26.18 -5.03
CA PHE A 173 0.54 -24.92 -4.74
C PHE A 173 2.00 -25.17 -4.32
N GLU A 174 2.25 -26.27 -3.60
CA GLU A 174 3.60 -26.66 -3.18
C GLU A 174 4.55 -27.00 -4.33
N THR A 175 4.02 -27.31 -5.53
CA THR A 175 4.84 -27.60 -6.72
C THR A 175 5.44 -26.35 -7.36
N MET A 176 4.96 -25.18 -6.97
CA MET A 176 5.49 -23.89 -7.42
C MET A 176 6.76 -23.55 -6.63
N SER A 177 7.69 -22.87 -7.28
CA SER A 177 8.83 -22.25 -6.57
C SER A 177 8.36 -21.21 -5.55
N ASN A 178 9.16 -20.96 -4.52
CA ASN A 178 8.81 -19.92 -3.52
C ASN A 178 8.58 -18.55 -4.17
N GLY A 179 9.31 -18.22 -5.23
CA GLY A 179 9.12 -16.99 -5.97
C GLY A 179 7.78 -16.94 -6.71
N GLU A 180 7.36 -18.03 -7.35
CA GLU A 180 6.05 -18.13 -7.99
C GLU A 180 4.92 -18.09 -6.97
N GLN A 181 5.04 -18.79 -5.82
CA GLN A 181 4.09 -18.72 -4.73
C GLN A 181 3.90 -17.28 -4.24
N THR A 182 5.00 -16.56 -4.01
CA THR A 182 5.01 -15.14 -3.61
C THR A 182 4.26 -14.26 -4.61
N LYS A 183 4.59 -14.38 -5.89
CA LYS A 183 3.96 -13.63 -6.98
C LYS A 183 2.46 -13.93 -7.10
N ALA A 184 2.08 -15.22 -7.06
CA ALA A 184 0.69 -15.65 -7.20
C ALA A 184 -0.19 -15.14 -6.05
N LEU A 185 0.29 -15.22 -4.79
CA LEU A 185 -0.44 -14.69 -3.64
C LEU A 185 -0.60 -13.17 -3.72
N LEU A 186 0.46 -12.45 -4.13
CA LEU A 186 0.39 -11.01 -4.30
C LEU A 186 -0.60 -10.61 -5.40
N ALA A 187 -0.63 -11.35 -6.52
CA ALA A 187 -1.60 -11.16 -7.58
C ALA A 187 -3.05 -11.30 -7.08
N ALA A 188 -3.31 -12.34 -6.28
CA ALA A 188 -4.62 -12.57 -5.69
C ALA A 188 -5.04 -11.45 -4.70
N LEU A 189 -4.11 -10.96 -3.89
CA LEU A 189 -4.38 -9.85 -2.97
C LEU A 189 -4.75 -8.56 -3.72
N PHE A 190 -4.12 -8.26 -4.84
CA PHE A 190 -4.45 -7.09 -5.67
C PHE A 190 -5.78 -7.21 -6.43
N LEU A 191 -6.40 -8.37 -6.46
CA LEU A 191 -7.75 -8.57 -7.02
C LEU A 191 -8.88 -8.34 -6.01
N LYS A 192 -8.55 -8.10 -4.74
CA LYS A 192 -9.56 -7.76 -3.73
C LYS A 192 -9.99 -6.31 -3.94
N GLU A 193 -11.28 -6.08 -3.93
CA GLU A 193 -11.88 -4.75 -4.05
C GLU A 193 -11.94 -4.06 -2.67
N GLU A 194 -11.84 -2.74 -2.63
CA GLU A 194 -11.91 -1.91 -1.41
C GLU A 194 -10.85 -2.24 -0.34
N HIS A 195 -9.71 -2.78 -0.77
CA HIS A 195 -8.61 -3.14 0.11
C HIS A 195 -7.38 -2.26 -0.16
N PHE A 196 -6.68 -1.91 0.93
CA PHE A 196 -5.39 -1.24 0.90
C PHE A 196 -4.31 -2.22 1.34
N LEU A 197 -3.34 -2.50 0.46
CA LEU A 197 -2.41 -3.59 0.67
C LEU A 197 -1.14 -3.13 1.40
N LEU A 198 -0.80 -3.85 2.46
CA LEU A 198 0.43 -3.68 3.24
C LEU A 198 1.40 -4.79 2.86
N ILE A 199 2.46 -4.44 2.11
CA ILE A 199 3.41 -5.40 1.54
C ILE A 199 4.73 -5.32 2.31
N ASP A 200 5.10 -6.41 2.97
CA ASP A 200 6.36 -6.50 3.73
C ASP A 200 7.33 -7.47 3.04
N GLU A 201 8.43 -6.92 2.50
CA GLU A 201 9.56 -7.61 1.89
C GLU A 201 9.17 -8.66 0.81
N PRO A 202 8.46 -8.29 -0.27
CA PRO A 202 7.96 -9.26 -1.26
C PRO A 202 9.06 -9.88 -2.13
N THR A 203 10.28 -9.38 -2.06
CA THR A 203 11.41 -9.82 -2.92
C THR A 203 12.35 -10.84 -2.28
N ASN A 204 12.12 -11.23 -1.02
CA ASN A 204 13.05 -12.08 -0.28
C ASN A 204 13.35 -13.45 -0.95
N HIS A 205 12.45 -13.95 -1.80
CA HIS A 205 12.59 -15.25 -2.47
C HIS A 205 12.64 -15.12 -4.00
N LEU A 206 12.86 -13.91 -4.51
CA LEU A 206 12.90 -13.65 -5.94
C LEU A 206 14.34 -13.54 -6.44
N ASP A 207 14.60 -14.14 -7.60
CA ASP A 207 15.78 -13.88 -8.39
C ASP A 207 15.75 -12.49 -9.04
N VAL A 208 16.79 -12.12 -9.77
CA VAL A 208 16.91 -10.79 -10.40
C VAL A 208 15.74 -10.52 -11.37
N GLU A 209 15.39 -11.52 -12.18
CA GLU A 209 14.30 -11.38 -13.15
C GLU A 209 12.94 -11.30 -12.45
N GLY A 210 12.71 -12.11 -11.42
CA GLY A 210 11.51 -12.05 -10.59
C GLY A 210 11.32 -10.70 -9.89
N ARG A 211 12.40 -10.08 -9.42
CA ARG A 211 12.37 -8.72 -8.84
C ARG A 211 11.97 -7.67 -9.87
N ARG A 212 12.50 -7.78 -11.09
CA ARG A 212 12.15 -6.88 -12.20
C ARG A 212 10.67 -7.00 -12.56
N GLN A 213 10.18 -8.22 -12.73
CA GLN A 213 8.76 -8.48 -13.01
C GLN A 213 7.85 -7.95 -11.89
N MET A 214 8.27 -8.12 -10.63
CA MET A 214 7.56 -7.58 -9.47
C MET A 214 7.51 -6.05 -9.50
N ALA A 215 8.63 -5.38 -9.80
CA ALA A 215 8.68 -3.92 -9.91
C ALA A 215 7.75 -3.40 -11.01
N ASP A 216 7.82 -4.00 -12.20
CA ASP A 216 6.96 -3.63 -13.33
C ASP A 216 5.47 -3.91 -13.05
N TYR A 217 5.18 -4.93 -12.27
CA TYR A 217 3.83 -5.22 -11.81
C TYR A 217 3.31 -4.16 -10.82
N LEU A 218 4.08 -3.83 -9.79
CA LEU A 218 3.72 -2.83 -8.78
C LEU A 218 3.55 -1.42 -9.38
N LYS A 219 4.28 -1.09 -10.44
CA LYS A 219 4.07 0.16 -11.20
C LYS A 219 2.66 0.31 -11.76
N ARG A 220 1.98 -0.78 -12.02
CA ARG A 220 0.61 -0.78 -12.58
C ARG A 220 -0.47 -0.75 -11.50
N LYS A 221 -0.10 -1.00 -10.24
CA LYS A 221 -1.04 -1.08 -9.10
C LYS A 221 -1.11 0.24 -8.36
N ARG A 222 -2.12 0.38 -7.52
CA ARG A 222 -2.37 1.53 -6.65
C ARG A 222 -2.80 1.06 -5.28
N GLY A 223 -2.78 1.95 -4.30
CA GLY A 223 -3.34 1.70 -2.99
C GLY A 223 -2.53 0.69 -2.17
N PHE A 224 -1.22 0.95 -1.97
CA PHE A 224 -0.42 0.08 -1.13
C PHE A 224 0.74 0.80 -0.40
N ILE A 225 1.19 0.18 0.69
CA ILE A 225 2.47 0.49 1.33
C ILE A 225 3.41 -0.68 1.08
N LEU A 226 4.60 -0.39 0.57
CA LEU A 226 5.66 -1.34 0.33
C LEU A 226 6.81 -1.12 1.32
N VAL A 227 7.10 -2.12 2.14
CA VAL A 227 8.34 -2.22 2.89
C VAL A 227 9.32 -3.06 2.08
N SER A 228 10.44 -2.50 1.71
CA SER A 228 11.51 -3.24 1.03
C SER A 228 12.88 -2.63 1.32
N HIS A 229 13.90 -3.49 1.30
CA HIS A 229 15.31 -3.10 1.27
C HIS A 229 15.86 -3.04 -0.16
N ASP A 230 15.08 -3.48 -1.14
CA ASP A 230 15.47 -3.47 -2.54
C ASP A 230 15.25 -2.08 -3.13
N ARG A 231 16.36 -1.39 -3.39
CA ARG A 231 16.34 -0.04 -4.00
C ARG A 231 15.71 -0.04 -5.38
N TYR A 232 15.86 -1.12 -6.12
CA TYR A 232 15.28 -1.23 -7.46
C TYR A 232 13.73 -1.10 -7.43
N LEU A 233 13.09 -1.66 -6.39
CA LEU A 233 11.64 -1.55 -6.18
C LEU A 233 11.19 -0.17 -5.69
N LEU A 234 12.07 0.59 -5.08
CA LEU A 234 11.73 1.86 -4.44
C LEU A 234 12.05 3.08 -5.32
N ASP A 235 13.01 2.95 -6.24
CA ASP A 235 13.51 4.05 -7.08
C ASP A 235 12.73 4.17 -8.42
N GLU A 236 11.91 3.19 -8.77
CA GLU A 236 11.12 3.13 -10.00
C GLU A 236 9.62 3.43 -9.78
#